data_b270b3fb85b38665da9d793690818f55
#
_entry.id   b270b3fb85b38665da9d793690818f55
#
_cell.length_a   1.000
_cell.length_b   1.000
_cell.length_c   1.000
_cell.angle_alpha   90.00
_cell.angle_beta   90.00
_cell.angle_gamma   90.00
#
_symmetry.space_group_name_H-M   'P 1'
#
loop_
_entity.id
_entity.type
_entity.pdbx_description
1 polymer ?
#
loop_
_entity_poly.entity_id
_entity_poly.type
_entity_poly.pdbx_seq_one_letter_code
_entity_poly.pdbx_strand_id
1 'polypeptide(L)'
;VERFAFILHPLRQEDFTRKYPILKAVPFRWVEEIFQHVPPRVLSHITGIESRTGAQAEGWFIAVPMTPRLLLETPFEKVVPRIVRAGRMAEELGAQIIGLGAFLKVVGDRGVSVARALNTPVTTGNSYTAGSALQGTLLAAARMGIRAEEAKATVIGATGAIGSVCARILAKHVAEITLVARNRERLEALQEEIARSTHAEVHVSTDSRSAVRRADMVIAVSSATDVLIEPEDLRPGAVVCDVARPRNVSAAVYEKRNDVLVIDGGVIRVPGENVDFGFNFGFPPKHAEACIAETIILALERRFECFTLGSDIRVEQVEEITRLAHKHGFEVAGFRRFERAIPDEEVERIRRNAGRPHEVEPPMLIK
;
A
#
# COMPACT_ATOMS: atom_id res chain seq x y z
N VAL A 1 21.19 17.36 3.30
CA VAL A 1 20.55 16.14 2.75
C VAL A 1 20.16 15.26 3.92
N GLU A 2 18.87 15.01 4.08
CA GLU A 2 18.37 14.17 5.15
C GLU A 2 18.51 12.69 4.78
N ARG A 3 18.67 11.82 5.80
CA ARG A 3 19.00 10.40 5.57
C ARG A 3 17.94 9.46 6.10
N PHE A 4 17.57 8.49 5.28
CA PHE A 4 16.62 7.45 5.66
C PHE A 4 17.12 6.06 5.28
N ALA A 5 16.51 5.04 5.84
CA ALA A 5 16.65 3.68 5.35
C ALA A 5 15.28 3.01 5.21
N PHE A 6 15.17 2.09 4.29
CA PHE A 6 13.98 1.29 4.13
C PHE A 6 14.34 -0.20 4.14
N ILE A 7 13.79 -0.92 5.12
CA ILE A 7 14.02 -2.35 5.28
C ILE A 7 12.94 -3.09 4.51
N LEU A 8 13.36 -3.94 3.59
CA LEU A 8 12.49 -4.72 2.73
C LEU A 8 12.86 -6.21 2.75
N HIS A 9 12.01 -7.03 2.16
CA HIS A 9 12.28 -8.45 1.98
C HIS A 9 11.76 -8.91 0.62
N PRO A 10 12.32 -10.00 0.04
CA PRO A 10 11.84 -10.55 -1.22
C PRO A 10 10.41 -11.11 -1.07
N LEU A 11 9.53 -10.78 -2.00
CA LEU A 11 8.15 -11.27 -2.03
C LEU A 11 8.02 -12.54 -2.86
N ARG A 12 8.84 -12.68 -3.90
CA ARG A 12 8.78 -13.73 -4.93
C ARG A 12 10.18 -14.17 -5.36
N GLN A 13 10.25 -15.26 -6.10
CA GLN A 13 11.50 -15.74 -6.68
C GLN A 13 12.15 -14.70 -7.58
N GLU A 14 11.36 -13.93 -8.32
CA GLU A 14 11.85 -12.88 -9.22
C GLU A 14 12.69 -11.83 -8.50
N ASP A 15 12.39 -11.53 -7.24
CA ASP A 15 13.13 -10.55 -6.45
C ASP A 15 14.55 -11.01 -6.14
N PHE A 16 14.76 -12.33 -5.97
CA PHE A 16 16.09 -12.92 -5.87
C PHE A 16 16.80 -12.96 -7.24
N THR A 17 16.06 -13.35 -8.29
CA THR A 17 16.65 -13.59 -9.61
C THR A 17 16.96 -12.31 -10.37
N ARG A 18 16.31 -11.19 -10.04
CA ARG A 18 16.69 -9.85 -10.54
C ARG A 18 18.12 -9.49 -10.14
N LYS A 19 18.50 -9.82 -8.90
CA LYS A 19 19.86 -9.53 -8.40
C LYS A 19 20.85 -10.67 -8.66
N TYR A 20 20.37 -11.91 -8.64
CA TYR A 20 21.17 -13.13 -8.83
C TYR A 20 20.57 -14.00 -9.92
N PRO A 21 20.81 -13.71 -11.22
CA PRO A 21 20.17 -14.40 -12.35
C PRO A 21 20.37 -15.92 -12.37
N ILE A 22 21.49 -16.41 -11.82
CA ILE A 22 21.80 -17.84 -11.71
C ILE A 22 20.75 -18.62 -10.91
N LEU A 23 20.04 -17.96 -9.99
CA LEU A 23 19.01 -18.58 -9.17
C LEU A 23 17.73 -18.93 -9.95
N LYS A 24 17.60 -18.52 -11.22
CA LYS A 24 16.51 -18.95 -12.10
C LYS A 24 16.47 -20.46 -12.32
N ALA A 25 17.64 -21.10 -12.29
CA ALA A 25 17.80 -22.54 -12.48
C ALA A 25 17.61 -23.35 -11.17
N VAL A 26 17.47 -22.67 -10.02
CA VAL A 26 17.38 -23.33 -8.71
C VAL A 26 15.92 -23.37 -8.28
N PRO A 27 15.38 -24.52 -7.82
CA PRO A 27 14.05 -24.60 -7.25
C PRO A 27 13.86 -23.59 -6.10
N PHE A 28 12.75 -22.85 -6.10
CA PHE A 28 12.53 -21.75 -5.17
C PHE A 28 12.68 -22.14 -3.69
N ARG A 29 12.19 -23.35 -3.32
CA ARG A 29 12.35 -23.88 -1.96
C ARG A 29 13.82 -23.95 -1.50
N TRP A 30 14.72 -24.29 -2.40
CA TRP A 30 16.15 -24.35 -2.08
C TRP A 30 16.75 -22.96 -1.93
N VAL A 31 16.27 -22.00 -2.74
CA VAL A 31 16.64 -20.59 -2.60
C VAL A 31 16.22 -20.10 -1.22
N GLU A 32 14.98 -20.35 -0.79
CA GLU A 32 14.47 -19.98 0.53
C GLU A 32 15.32 -20.61 1.66
N GLU A 33 15.61 -21.92 1.56
CA GLU A 33 16.40 -22.66 2.56
C GLU A 33 17.79 -22.07 2.75
N ILE A 34 18.46 -21.67 1.67
CA ILE A 34 19.78 -21.02 1.73
C ILE A 34 19.65 -19.60 2.29
N PHE A 35 18.72 -18.81 1.75
CA PHE A 35 18.63 -17.40 2.07
C PHE A 35 18.10 -17.12 3.49
N GLN A 36 17.35 -18.05 4.09
CA GLN A 36 16.94 -17.90 5.50
C GLN A 36 18.12 -17.78 6.46
N HIS A 37 19.31 -18.28 6.10
CA HIS A 37 20.54 -18.19 6.91
C HIS A 37 21.41 -16.99 6.57
N VAL A 38 21.10 -16.28 5.48
CA VAL A 38 21.86 -15.12 5.06
C VAL A 38 21.51 -13.91 5.95
N PRO A 39 22.50 -13.20 6.49
CA PRO A 39 22.24 -12.00 7.28
C PRO A 39 21.66 -10.86 6.42
N PRO A 40 21.01 -9.85 7.05
CA PRO A 40 20.60 -8.64 6.36
C PRO A 40 21.76 -7.98 5.59
N ARG A 41 21.44 -7.33 4.47
CA ARG A 41 22.43 -6.70 3.58
C ARG A 41 21.92 -5.40 3.01
N VAL A 42 22.80 -4.41 2.88
CA VAL A 42 22.53 -3.22 2.08
C VAL A 42 22.41 -3.63 0.61
N LEU A 43 21.29 -3.29 -0.01
CA LEU A 43 21.04 -3.59 -1.43
C LEU A 43 21.50 -2.47 -2.33
N SER A 44 21.20 -1.22 -1.95
CA SER A 44 21.51 -0.05 -2.77
C SER A 44 21.51 1.23 -1.95
N HIS A 45 22.12 2.27 -2.52
CA HIS A 45 22.02 3.65 -2.09
C HIS A 45 21.01 4.38 -2.98
N ILE A 46 20.10 5.11 -2.37
CA ILE A 46 19.03 5.87 -3.02
C ILE A 46 19.44 7.33 -3.05
N THR A 47 19.44 7.94 -4.23
CA THR A 47 19.90 9.31 -4.44
C THR A 47 18.95 10.12 -5.31
N GLY A 48 19.20 11.43 -5.42
CA GLY A 48 18.50 12.32 -6.33
C GLY A 48 17.08 12.71 -5.93
N ILE A 49 16.68 12.44 -4.68
CA ILE A 49 15.37 12.86 -4.17
C ILE A 49 15.44 14.34 -3.84
N GLU A 50 14.62 15.13 -4.53
CA GLU A 50 14.52 16.57 -4.35
C GLU A 50 13.06 17.01 -4.35
N SER A 51 12.66 17.59 -3.25
CA SER A 51 11.30 18.12 -3.04
C SER A 51 11.07 19.40 -3.82
N ARG A 52 9.81 19.70 -4.13
CA ARG A 52 9.39 21.03 -4.63
C ARG A 52 9.78 22.18 -3.69
N THR A 53 10.00 21.89 -2.40
CA THR A 53 10.45 22.89 -1.41
C THR A 53 11.97 23.09 -1.41
N GLY A 54 12.72 22.36 -2.23
CA GLY A 54 14.18 22.36 -2.24
C GLY A 54 14.83 21.46 -1.18
N ALA A 55 14.04 20.80 -0.32
CA ALA A 55 14.57 19.81 0.62
C ALA A 55 15.05 18.57 -0.14
N GLN A 56 16.17 17.99 0.32
CA GLN A 56 16.80 16.84 -0.31
C GLN A 56 16.93 15.66 0.67
N ALA A 57 16.79 14.45 0.17
CA ALA A 57 17.01 13.22 0.93
C ALA A 57 17.79 12.18 0.14
N GLU A 58 18.55 11.37 0.87
CA GLU A 58 19.22 10.17 0.40
C GLU A 58 18.90 9.00 1.33
N GLY A 59 19.06 7.78 0.88
CA GLY A 59 18.76 6.64 1.74
C GLY A 59 19.29 5.32 1.25
N TRP A 60 18.95 4.24 1.96
CA TRP A 60 19.39 2.90 1.63
C TRP A 60 18.25 1.91 1.66
N PHE A 61 18.24 0.99 0.68
CA PHE A 61 17.49 -0.24 0.82
C PHE A 61 18.34 -1.28 1.55
N ILE A 62 17.75 -1.89 2.58
CA ILE A 62 18.37 -2.96 3.36
C ILE A 62 17.45 -4.17 3.30
N ALA A 63 17.97 -5.31 2.84
CA ALA A 63 17.19 -6.54 2.74
C ALA A 63 17.32 -7.42 3.98
N VAL A 64 16.19 -7.91 4.46
CA VAL A 64 16.08 -9.10 5.30
C VAL A 64 15.69 -10.26 4.38
N PRO A 65 16.61 -11.20 4.08
CA PRO A 65 16.38 -12.21 3.04
C PRO A 65 15.48 -13.37 3.53
N MET A 66 14.26 -13.03 3.92
CA MET A 66 13.19 -13.95 4.32
C MET A 66 11.97 -13.70 3.44
N THR A 67 11.41 -14.76 2.87
CA THR A 67 10.16 -14.67 2.09
C THR A 67 8.95 -14.49 2.99
N PRO A 68 7.76 -14.11 2.46
CA PRO A 68 6.53 -14.04 3.22
C PRO A 68 6.22 -15.33 3.99
N ARG A 69 6.43 -16.49 3.37
CA ARG A 69 6.23 -17.79 3.99
C ARG A 69 7.14 -17.95 5.21
N LEU A 70 8.44 -17.70 5.06
CA LEU A 70 9.39 -17.80 6.18
C LEU A 70 9.08 -16.81 7.30
N LEU A 71 8.65 -15.60 6.97
CA LEU A 71 8.27 -14.59 7.96
C LEU A 71 7.04 -15.01 8.77
N LEU A 72 6.06 -15.69 8.14
CA LEU A 72 4.83 -16.14 8.79
C LEU A 72 5.01 -17.44 9.56
N GLU A 73 5.87 -18.37 9.08
CA GLU A 73 6.11 -19.69 9.71
C GLU A 73 7.19 -19.63 10.81
N THR A 74 8.06 -18.62 10.80
CA THR A 74 9.13 -18.48 11.79
C THR A 74 8.59 -17.82 13.07
N PRO A 75 8.88 -18.33 14.27
CA PRO A 75 8.50 -17.68 15.52
C PRO A 75 8.98 -16.23 15.58
N PHE A 76 8.09 -15.34 16.05
CA PHE A 76 8.32 -13.89 16.09
C PHE A 76 9.63 -13.52 16.81
N GLU A 77 9.97 -14.21 17.88
CA GLU A 77 11.19 -14.01 18.68
C GLU A 77 12.47 -14.26 17.86
N LYS A 78 12.38 -15.02 16.75
CA LYS A 78 13.50 -15.27 15.83
C LYS A 78 13.52 -14.30 14.66
N VAL A 79 12.38 -13.74 14.28
CA VAL A 79 12.25 -12.78 13.17
C VAL A 79 12.70 -11.38 13.59
N VAL A 80 12.22 -10.89 14.75
CA VAL A 80 12.52 -9.53 15.23
C VAL A 80 14.02 -9.24 15.32
N PRO A 81 14.87 -10.10 15.89
CA PRO A 81 16.31 -9.83 15.95
C PRO A 81 16.95 -9.61 14.57
N ARG A 82 16.42 -10.23 13.52
CA ARG A 82 16.91 -10.04 12.15
C ARG A 82 16.53 -8.68 11.61
N ILE A 83 15.29 -8.26 11.85
CA ILE A 83 14.83 -6.91 11.46
C ILE A 83 15.62 -5.86 12.25
N VAL A 84 15.81 -6.04 13.54
CA VAL A 84 16.62 -5.15 14.40
C VAL A 84 18.06 -5.06 13.90
N ARG A 85 18.66 -6.20 13.49
CA ARG A 85 20.01 -6.18 12.90
C ARG A 85 20.05 -5.33 11.62
N ALA A 86 19.04 -5.42 10.76
CA ALA A 86 18.94 -4.55 9.58
C ALA A 86 18.77 -3.08 10.00
N GLY A 87 18.00 -2.80 11.05
CA GLY A 87 17.84 -1.47 11.62
C GLY A 87 19.15 -0.89 12.16
N ARG A 88 19.97 -1.68 12.86
CA ARG A 88 21.29 -1.24 13.32
C ARG A 88 22.25 -0.93 12.16
N MET A 89 22.17 -1.69 11.07
CA MET A 89 22.92 -1.35 9.85
C MET A 89 22.47 0.01 9.29
N ALA A 90 21.17 0.33 9.36
CA ALA A 90 20.64 1.64 8.98
C ALA A 90 21.19 2.76 9.89
N GLU A 91 21.27 2.52 11.20
CA GLU A 91 21.87 3.46 12.18
C GLU A 91 23.36 3.71 11.88
N GLU A 92 24.12 2.67 11.56
CA GLU A 92 25.54 2.76 11.16
C GLU A 92 25.72 3.57 9.87
N LEU A 93 24.77 3.55 8.94
CA LEU A 93 24.76 4.36 7.73
C LEU A 93 24.31 5.80 7.98
N GLY A 94 23.90 6.14 9.20
CA GLY A 94 23.45 7.47 9.59
C GLY A 94 22.01 7.76 9.21
N ALA A 95 21.17 6.75 9.02
CA ALA A 95 19.73 6.94 8.79
C ALA A 95 19.07 7.58 10.02
N GLN A 96 18.26 8.61 9.81
CA GLN A 96 17.56 9.36 10.83
C GLN A 96 16.12 8.85 11.02
N ILE A 97 15.64 8.08 10.06
CA ILE A 97 14.34 7.38 10.11
C ILE A 97 14.43 6.07 9.32
N ILE A 98 13.72 5.04 9.78
CA ILE A 98 13.70 3.71 9.17
C ILE A 98 12.28 3.32 8.80
N GLY A 99 12.06 2.97 7.53
CA GLY A 99 10.81 2.38 7.06
C GLY A 99 10.84 0.86 7.06
N LEU A 100 9.69 0.23 7.37
CA LEU A 100 9.49 -1.21 7.28
C LEU A 100 8.55 -1.56 6.12
N GLY A 101 9.01 -2.42 5.22
CA GLY A 101 8.27 -2.83 4.03
C GLY A 101 7.48 -4.13 4.20
N ALA A 102 6.40 -4.26 3.44
CA ALA A 102 5.61 -5.47 3.22
C ALA A 102 5.32 -6.27 4.51
N PHE A 103 5.70 -7.55 4.57
CA PHE A 103 5.41 -8.41 5.72
C PHE A 103 6.22 -8.08 6.98
N LEU A 104 7.34 -7.37 6.89
CA LEU A 104 8.09 -6.91 8.07
C LEU A 104 7.25 -6.00 8.98
N LYS A 105 6.28 -5.31 8.40
CA LYS A 105 5.31 -4.46 9.13
C LYS A 105 4.03 -5.20 9.55
N VAL A 106 3.89 -6.47 9.21
CA VAL A 106 2.72 -7.30 9.54
C VAL A 106 3.04 -8.31 10.63
N VAL A 107 4.27 -8.85 10.62
CA VAL A 107 4.72 -9.87 11.56
C VAL A 107 4.73 -9.31 12.98
N GLY A 108 4.14 -10.07 13.91
CA GLY A 108 4.09 -9.75 15.32
C GLY A 108 3.28 -8.50 15.65
N ASP A 109 3.91 -7.52 16.28
CA ASP A 109 3.29 -6.30 16.80
C ASP A 109 3.37 -5.09 15.86
N ARG A 110 3.53 -5.34 14.56
CA ARG A 110 3.57 -4.31 13.52
C ARG A 110 4.63 -3.22 13.76
N GLY A 111 5.84 -3.65 14.05
CA GLY A 111 7.02 -2.81 14.16
C GLY A 111 7.28 -2.21 15.53
N VAL A 112 6.38 -2.40 16.51
CA VAL A 112 6.54 -1.81 17.87
C VAL A 112 7.78 -2.37 18.57
N SER A 113 7.99 -3.68 18.55
CA SER A 113 9.19 -4.31 19.15
C SER A 113 10.47 -3.90 18.43
N VAL A 114 10.42 -3.71 17.11
CA VAL A 114 11.57 -3.22 16.34
C VAL A 114 11.90 -1.79 16.76
N ALA A 115 10.91 -0.91 16.82
CA ALA A 115 11.10 0.48 17.24
C ALA A 115 11.67 0.61 18.64
N ARG A 116 11.24 -0.27 19.60
CA ARG A 116 11.78 -0.27 20.97
C ARG A 116 13.25 -0.73 21.06
N ALA A 117 13.72 -1.51 20.08
CA ALA A 117 15.07 -2.08 20.08
C ALA A 117 16.09 -1.24 19.31
N LEU A 118 15.66 -0.17 18.65
CA LEU A 118 16.48 0.76 17.87
C LEU A 118 16.47 2.16 18.50
N ASN A 119 17.52 2.94 18.24
CA ASN A 119 17.57 4.35 18.63
C ASN A 119 16.92 5.25 17.57
N THR A 120 16.97 4.82 16.31
CA THR A 120 16.36 5.55 15.19
C THR A 120 14.87 5.24 15.10
N PRO A 121 14.01 6.27 14.94
CA PRO A 121 12.58 6.09 14.77
C PRO A 121 12.21 5.18 13.61
N VAL A 122 11.12 4.43 13.78
CA VAL A 122 10.62 3.44 12.81
C VAL A 122 9.21 3.80 12.36
N THR A 123 8.93 3.68 11.07
CA THR A 123 7.56 3.81 10.52
C THR A 123 7.22 2.62 9.62
N THR A 124 5.93 2.27 9.54
CA THR A 124 5.44 1.18 8.67
C THR A 124 4.95 1.67 7.31
N GLY A 125 4.78 2.97 7.14
CA GLY A 125 4.28 3.56 5.89
C GLY A 125 2.79 3.33 5.62
N ASN A 126 2.04 2.82 6.60
CA ASN A 126 0.65 2.46 6.40
C ASN A 126 -0.28 3.68 6.28
N SER A 127 0.06 4.83 6.88
CA SER A 127 -0.75 6.05 6.78
C SER A 127 -0.77 6.58 5.36
N TYR A 128 0.37 6.68 4.70
CA TYR A 128 0.40 7.14 3.31
C TYR A 128 -0.09 6.06 2.33
N THR A 129 0.06 4.79 2.68
CA THR A 129 -0.58 3.69 1.92
C THR A 129 -2.11 3.86 1.91
N ALA A 130 -2.72 4.17 3.05
CA ALA A 130 -4.15 4.46 3.13
C ALA A 130 -4.53 5.72 2.33
N GLY A 131 -3.80 6.82 2.52
CA GLY A 131 -4.06 8.08 1.82
C GLY A 131 -3.98 7.95 0.31
N SER A 132 -2.95 7.30 -0.20
CA SER A 132 -2.77 7.10 -1.65
C SER A 132 -3.79 6.13 -2.25
N ALA A 133 -4.20 5.10 -1.51
CA ALA A 133 -5.27 4.19 -1.93
C ALA A 133 -6.61 4.93 -2.07
N LEU A 134 -6.95 5.76 -1.09
CA LEU A 134 -8.14 6.60 -1.13
C LEU A 134 -8.12 7.59 -2.29
N GLN A 135 -7.01 8.32 -2.47
CA GLN A 135 -6.84 9.25 -3.60
C GLN A 135 -6.98 8.52 -4.94
N GLY A 136 -6.29 7.39 -5.10
CA GLY A 136 -6.36 6.59 -6.33
C GLY A 136 -7.77 6.07 -6.61
N THR A 137 -8.47 5.60 -5.57
CA THR A 137 -9.85 5.10 -5.68
C THR A 137 -10.81 6.20 -6.12
N LEU A 138 -10.78 7.36 -5.46
CA LEU A 138 -11.67 8.49 -5.78
C LEU A 138 -11.36 9.07 -7.16
N LEU A 139 -10.09 9.17 -7.54
CA LEU A 139 -9.70 9.60 -8.88
C LEU A 139 -10.17 8.61 -9.95
N ALA A 140 -9.99 7.31 -9.72
CA ALA A 140 -10.45 6.27 -10.64
C ALA A 140 -11.98 6.27 -10.77
N ALA A 141 -12.71 6.45 -9.66
CA ALA A 141 -14.15 6.58 -9.64
C ALA A 141 -14.61 7.77 -10.50
N ALA A 142 -14.00 8.93 -10.31
CA ALA A 142 -14.29 10.13 -11.09
C ALA A 142 -14.03 9.94 -12.59
N ARG A 143 -12.91 9.33 -12.96
CA ARG A 143 -12.58 8.98 -14.36
C ARG A 143 -13.55 7.95 -14.96
N MET A 144 -14.16 7.12 -14.12
CA MET A 144 -15.22 6.17 -14.51
C MET A 144 -16.62 6.79 -14.46
N GLY A 145 -16.77 8.08 -14.18
CA GLY A 145 -18.08 8.76 -14.11
C GLY A 145 -18.89 8.38 -12.88
N ILE A 146 -18.25 7.98 -11.79
CA ILE A 146 -18.88 7.67 -10.51
C ILE A 146 -18.82 8.90 -9.62
N ARG A 147 -19.98 9.44 -9.23
CA ARG A 147 -20.08 10.45 -8.18
C ARG A 147 -19.95 9.78 -6.84
N ALA A 148 -18.93 10.16 -6.08
CA ALA A 148 -18.64 9.50 -4.82
C ALA A 148 -19.81 9.63 -3.83
N GLU A 149 -20.44 10.80 -3.74
CA GLU A 149 -21.55 11.08 -2.83
C GLU A 149 -22.82 10.25 -3.10
N GLU A 150 -22.95 9.64 -4.26
CA GLU A 150 -24.05 8.75 -4.65
C GLU A 150 -23.64 7.27 -4.64
N ALA A 151 -22.34 7.01 -4.45
CA ALA A 151 -21.75 5.69 -4.68
C ALA A 151 -21.89 4.75 -3.47
N LYS A 152 -21.88 3.46 -3.79
CA LYS A 152 -21.76 2.35 -2.84
C LYS A 152 -20.31 1.87 -2.82
N ALA A 153 -19.68 1.96 -1.68
CA ALA A 153 -18.32 1.51 -1.48
C ALA A 153 -18.23 0.20 -0.68
N THR A 154 -17.21 -0.57 -0.93
CA THR A 154 -16.87 -1.77 -0.12
C THR A 154 -15.40 -1.73 0.26
N VAL A 155 -15.10 -1.97 1.54
CA VAL A 155 -13.73 -2.11 2.05
C VAL A 155 -13.52 -3.54 2.52
N ILE A 156 -12.67 -4.30 1.79
CA ILE A 156 -12.28 -5.66 2.17
C ILE A 156 -11.03 -5.60 3.04
N GLY A 157 -11.09 -6.24 4.20
CA GLY A 157 -10.07 -6.12 5.24
C GLY A 157 -10.31 -4.93 6.18
N ALA A 158 -11.56 -4.51 6.32
CA ALA A 158 -11.98 -3.32 7.06
C ALA A 158 -11.55 -3.28 8.53
N THR A 159 -11.28 -4.42 9.17
CA THR A 159 -10.79 -4.48 10.57
C THR A 159 -9.26 -4.46 10.68
N GLY A 160 -8.54 -4.40 9.55
CA GLY A 160 -7.09 -4.22 9.50
C GLY A 160 -6.69 -2.75 9.70
N ALA A 161 -5.40 -2.49 9.97
CA ALA A 161 -4.89 -1.14 10.21
C ALA A 161 -5.23 -0.16 9.07
N ILE A 162 -4.88 -0.51 7.83
CA ILE A 162 -5.15 0.33 6.66
C ILE A 162 -6.66 0.33 6.35
N GLY A 163 -7.33 -0.84 6.38
CA GLY A 163 -8.73 -0.97 6.03
C GLY A 163 -9.66 -0.15 6.93
N SER A 164 -9.40 -0.13 8.23
CA SER A 164 -10.24 0.61 9.19
C SER A 164 -10.15 2.13 8.99
N VAL A 165 -8.97 2.66 8.75
CA VAL A 165 -8.82 4.09 8.48
C VAL A 165 -9.33 4.47 7.08
N CYS A 166 -9.16 3.61 6.07
CA CYS A 166 -9.78 3.81 4.76
C CYS A 166 -11.30 3.85 4.88
N ALA A 167 -11.91 2.95 5.67
CA ALA A 167 -13.35 2.93 5.88
C ALA A 167 -13.85 4.21 6.55
N ARG A 168 -13.17 4.69 7.62
CA ARG A 168 -13.52 5.94 8.32
C ARG A 168 -13.48 7.16 7.39
N ILE A 169 -12.47 7.25 6.54
CA ILE A 169 -12.33 8.39 5.62
C ILE A 169 -13.32 8.26 4.47
N LEU A 170 -13.39 7.10 3.81
CA LEU A 170 -14.24 6.90 2.64
C LEU A 170 -15.74 7.08 2.97
N ALA A 171 -16.18 6.67 4.16
CA ALA A 171 -17.55 6.85 4.62
C ALA A 171 -18.00 8.32 4.70
N LYS A 172 -17.07 9.28 4.77
CA LYS A 172 -17.39 10.72 4.71
C LYS A 172 -17.73 11.20 3.28
N HIS A 173 -17.46 10.39 2.26
CA HIS A 173 -17.55 10.76 0.85
C HIS A 173 -18.58 9.96 0.04
N VAL A 174 -19.16 8.91 0.61
CA VAL A 174 -20.06 7.97 -0.10
C VAL A 174 -21.44 7.90 0.51
N ALA A 175 -22.44 7.45 -0.27
CA ALA A 175 -23.80 7.25 0.23
C ALA A 175 -23.91 5.98 1.10
N GLU A 176 -23.24 4.90 0.69
CA GLU A 176 -23.31 3.60 1.36
C GLU A 176 -21.92 2.99 1.45
N ILE A 177 -21.58 2.39 2.58
CA ILE A 177 -20.31 1.66 2.74
C ILE A 177 -20.52 0.29 3.37
N THR A 178 -19.96 -0.76 2.77
CA THR A 178 -19.95 -2.11 3.31
C THR A 178 -18.55 -2.47 3.82
N LEU A 179 -18.49 -2.80 5.10
CA LEU A 179 -17.26 -3.21 5.79
C LEU A 179 -17.15 -4.74 5.74
N VAL A 180 -16.04 -5.26 5.21
CA VAL A 180 -15.86 -6.71 5.05
C VAL A 180 -14.62 -7.18 5.80
N ALA A 181 -14.80 -8.16 6.70
CA ALA A 181 -13.70 -8.86 7.38
C ALA A 181 -14.22 -10.18 8.00
N ARG A 182 -13.32 -11.02 8.51
CA ARG A 182 -13.66 -12.30 9.13
C ARG A 182 -14.25 -12.18 10.52
N ASN A 183 -13.81 -11.19 11.31
CA ASN A 183 -14.26 -10.99 12.67
C ASN A 183 -15.47 -10.05 12.71
N ARG A 184 -16.66 -10.63 12.93
CA ARG A 184 -17.94 -9.93 12.92
C ARG A 184 -18.07 -8.90 14.06
N GLU A 185 -17.62 -9.24 15.25
CA GLU A 185 -17.68 -8.35 16.40
C GLU A 185 -16.89 -7.06 16.18
N ARG A 186 -15.67 -7.19 15.61
CA ARG A 186 -14.86 -6.02 15.23
C ARG A 186 -15.47 -5.20 14.10
N LEU A 187 -16.19 -5.84 13.17
CA LEU A 187 -16.92 -5.15 12.13
C LEU A 187 -18.07 -4.33 12.70
N GLU A 188 -18.85 -4.91 13.60
CA GLU A 188 -19.99 -4.25 14.25
C GLU A 188 -19.53 -3.06 15.10
N ALA A 189 -18.43 -3.19 15.85
CA ALA A 189 -17.84 -2.08 16.58
C ALA A 189 -17.39 -0.92 15.65
N LEU A 190 -16.75 -1.25 14.53
CA LEU A 190 -16.33 -0.25 13.54
C LEU A 190 -17.54 0.37 12.82
N GLN A 191 -18.59 -0.41 12.53
CA GLN A 191 -19.84 0.08 11.97
C GLN A 191 -20.49 1.13 12.87
N GLU A 192 -20.63 0.85 14.16
CA GLU A 192 -21.19 1.79 15.13
C GLU A 192 -20.36 3.08 15.23
N GLU A 193 -19.05 2.97 15.23
CA GLU A 193 -18.15 4.12 15.25
C GLU A 193 -18.36 5.02 14.03
N ILE A 194 -18.33 4.43 12.83
CA ILE A 194 -18.48 5.17 11.57
C ILE A 194 -19.89 5.77 11.45
N ALA A 195 -20.93 5.02 11.77
CA ALA A 195 -22.31 5.48 11.69
C ALA A 195 -22.61 6.71 12.59
N ARG A 196 -21.89 6.84 13.72
CA ARG A 196 -21.99 8.03 14.60
C ARG A 196 -21.33 9.28 14.02
N SER A 197 -20.38 9.12 13.09
CA SER A 197 -19.51 10.22 12.61
C SER A 197 -19.71 10.59 11.14
N THR A 198 -20.60 9.89 10.43
CA THR A 198 -20.86 10.10 9.00
C THR A 198 -22.34 9.99 8.67
N HIS A 199 -22.72 10.43 7.45
CA HIS A 199 -24.08 10.28 6.93
C HIS A 199 -24.26 9.04 6.06
N ALA A 200 -23.18 8.30 5.79
CA ALA A 200 -23.23 7.09 4.98
C ALA A 200 -24.04 5.98 5.68
N GLU A 201 -24.78 5.22 4.90
CA GLU A 201 -25.37 3.97 5.37
C GLU A 201 -24.26 2.92 5.50
N VAL A 202 -24.07 2.37 6.71
CA VAL A 202 -22.94 1.49 7.02
C VAL A 202 -23.41 0.05 7.22
N HIS A 203 -22.92 -0.86 6.38
CA HIS A 203 -23.22 -2.28 6.43
C HIS A 203 -21.98 -3.09 6.82
N VAL A 204 -22.21 -4.32 7.31
CA VAL A 204 -21.14 -5.29 7.60
C VAL A 204 -21.40 -6.61 6.89
N SER A 205 -20.34 -7.26 6.45
CA SER A 205 -20.40 -8.58 5.82
C SER A 205 -19.14 -9.39 6.15
N THR A 206 -19.31 -10.70 6.30
CA THR A 206 -18.19 -11.65 6.34
C THR A 206 -17.95 -12.34 4.99
N ASP A 207 -18.82 -12.08 4.01
CA ASP A 207 -18.72 -12.58 2.63
C ASP A 207 -18.28 -11.45 1.69
N SER A 208 -17.04 -11.54 1.22
CA SER A 208 -16.46 -10.55 0.31
C SER A 208 -17.14 -10.54 -1.06
N ARG A 209 -17.52 -11.70 -1.60
CA ARG A 209 -18.11 -11.81 -2.94
C ARG A 209 -19.48 -11.16 -3.01
N SER A 210 -20.34 -11.42 -2.04
CA SER A 210 -21.66 -10.80 -1.99
C SER A 210 -21.58 -9.27 -1.80
N ALA A 211 -20.61 -8.81 -1.01
CA ALA A 211 -20.43 -7.39 -0.72
C ALA A 211 -19.97 -6.60 -1.97
N VAL A 212 -19.05 -7.15 -2.78
CA VAL A 212 -18.52 -6.44 -3.97
C VAL A 212 -19.51 -6.39 -5.13
N ARG A 213 -20.47 -7.32 -5.22
CA ARG A 213 -21.47 -7.34 -6.30
C ARG A 213 -22.31 -6.07 -6.39
N ARG A 214 -22.48 -5.37 -5.29
CA ARG A 214 -23.29 -4.13 -5.20
C ARG A 214 -22.43 -2.86 -5.23
N ALA A 215 -21.12 -2.99 -5.14
CA ALA A 215 -20.22 -1.86 -4.98
C ALA A 215 -19.90 -1.16 -6.31
N ASP A 216 -19.92 0.16 -6.30
CA ASP A 216 -19.36 1.02 -7.34
C ASP A 216 -17.83 1.16 -7.16
N MET A 217 -17.40 1.21 -5.91
CA MET A 217 -15.98 1.32 -5.52
C MET A 217 -15.61 0.24 -4.51
N VAL A 218 -14.46 -0.39 -4.71
CA VAL A 218 -13.91 -1.40 -3.80
C VAL A 218 -12.47 -1.04 -3.44
N ILE A 219 -12.16 -1.03 -2.15
CA ILE A 219 -10.78 -1.02 -1.65
C ILE A 219 -10.49 -2.40 -1.06
N ALA A 220 -9.57 -3.13 -1.69
CA ALA A 220 -9.14 -4.44 -1.22
C ALA A 220 -7.78 -4.31 -0.51
N VAL A 221 -7.78 -4.58 0.81
CA VAL A 221 -6.60 -4.41 1.68
C VAL A 221 -6.50 -5.53 2.71
N SER A 222 -6.99 -6.72 2.35
CA SER A 222 -6.90 -7.90 3.20
C SER A 222 -5.49 -8.50 3.15
N SER A 223 -5.05 -9.04 4.29
CA SER A 223 -3.82 -9.85 4.37
C SER A 223 -4.05 -11.33 4.00
N ALA A 224 -5.22 -11.68 3.47
CA ALA A 224 -5.48 -13.02 2.96
C ALA A 224 -4.54 -13.34 1.79
N THR A 225 -4.07 -14.57 1.74
CA THR A 225 -3.21 -15.07 0.66
C THR A 225 -4.01 -15.49 -0.57
N ASP A 226 -5.30 -15.73 -0.39
CA ASP A 226 -6.20 -16.18 -1.45
C ASP A 226 -6.84 -15.01 -2.20
N VAL A 227 -7.21 -15.27 -3.45
CA VAL A 227 -8.02 -14.36 -4.26
C VAL A 227 -9.42 -14.25 -3.65
N LEU A 228 -9.89 -13.01 -3.45
CA LEU A 228 -11.18 -12.71 -2.85
C LEU A 228 -12.21 -12.16 -3.85
N ILE A 229 -11.76 -11.68 -5.03
CA ILE A 229 -12.58 -11.05 -6.05
C ILE A 229 -12.33 -11.72 -7.41
N GLU A 230 -13.38 -12.32 -7.98
CA GLU A 230 -13.40 -12.95 -9.30
C GLU A 230 -14.18 -12.08 -10.31
N PRO A 231 -14.07 -12.34 -11.63
CA PRO A 231 -14.74 -11.54 -12.67
C PRO A 231 -16.27 -11.40 -12.49
N GLU A 232 -16.93 -12.45 -12.05
CA GLU A 232 -18.37 -12.51 -11.85
C GLU A 232 -18.87 -11.79 -10.60
N ASP A 233 -17.96 -11.42 -9.70
CA ASP A 233 -18.31 -10.71 -8.47
C ASP A 233 -18.46 -9.20 -8.68
N LEU A 234 -18.00 -8.67 -9.83
CA LEU A 234 -17.97 -7.24 -10.09
C LEU A 234 -19.10 -6.78 -11.01
N ARG A 235 -19.80 -5.73 -10.63
CA ARG A 235 -20.80 -5.08 -11.50
C ARG A 235 -20.11 -4.31 -12.64
N PRO A 236 -20.80 -4.10 -13.79
CA PRO A 236 -20.30 -3.20 -14.83
C PRO A 236 -20.00 -1.79 -14.27
N GLY A 237 -18.88 -1.23 -14.67
CA GLY A 237 -18.44 0.11 -14.25
C GLY A 237 -17.85 0.19 -12.85
N ALA A 238 -17.65 -0.93 -12.15
CA ALA A 238 -17.00 -0.91 -10.85
C ALA A 238 -15.52 -0.50 -10.93
N VAL A 239 -15.07 0.18 -9.89
CA VAL A 239 -13.65 0.51 -9.65
C VAL A 239 -13.14 -0.33 -8.50
N VAL A 240 -12.00 -0.99 -8.67
CA VAL A 240 -11.35 -1.77 -7.62
C VAL A 240 -9.92 -1.29 -7.42
N CYS A 241 -9.60 -0.81 -6.23
CA CYS A 241 -8.24 -0.49 -5.79
C CYS A 241 -7.68 -1.65 -4.97
N ASP A 242 -6.74 -2.40 -5.54
CA ASP A 242 -6.07 -3.52 -4.86
C ASP A 242 -4.77 -3.06 -4.21
N VAL A 243 -4.80 -2.89 -2.90
CA VAL A 243 -3.64 -2.52 -2.06
C VAL A 243 -2.94 -3.77 -1.50
N ALA A 244 -3.63 -4.92 -1.55
CA ALA A 244 -3.14 -6.15 -0.95
C ALA A 244 -1.90 -6.72 -1.65
N ARG A 245 -1.03 -7.30 -0.87
CA ARG A 245 0.11 -8.10 -1.35
C ARG A 245 0.22 -9.37 -0.49
N PRO A 246 -0.03 -10.55 -1.04
CA PRO A 246 -0.48 -10.86 -2.40
C PRO A 246 -1.80 -10.18 -2.77
N ARG A 247 -2.09 -10.10 -4.09
CA ARG A 247 -3.30 -9.44 -4.61
C ARG A 247 -4.57 -10.16 -4.18
N ASN A 248 -5.60 -9.39 -3.85
CA ASN A 248 -6.92 -9.93 -3.57
C ASN A 248 -7.81 -10.04 -4.84
N VAL A 249 -7.42 -9.40 -5.94
CA VAL A 249 -8.13 -9.44 -7.23
C VAL A 249 -7.51 -10.48 -8.15
N SER A 250 -8.35 -11.35 -8.72
CA SER A 250 -7.95 -12.35 -9.71
C SER A 250 -7.40 -11.70 -10.98
N ALA A 251 -6.34 -12.28 -11.55
CA ALA A 251 -5.84 -11.88 -12.87
C ALA A 251 -6.90 -12.06 -13.97
N ALA A 252 -7.81 -13.02 -13.79
CA ALA A 252 -8.91 -13.28 -14.71
C ALA A 252 -9.87 -12.07 -14.85
N VAL A 253 -9.95 -11.17 -13.87
CA VAL A 253 -10.73 -9.92 -14.00
C VAL A 253 -10.20 -9.10 -15.16
N TYR A 254 -8.90 -8.97 -15.27
CA TYR A 254 -8.27 -8.26 -16.38
C TYR A 254 -8.52 -8.90 -17.75
N GLU A 255 -8.48 -10.23 -17.80
CA GLU A 255 -8.61 -10.98 -19.04
C GLU A 255 -10.05 -11.02 -19.56
N LYS A 256 -11.04 -11.08 -18.65
CA LYS A 256 -12.44 -11.34 -18.98
C LYS A 256 -13.34 -10.07 -18.90
N ARG A 257 -12.88 -8.99 -18.26
CA ARG A 257 -13.70 -7.79 -18.03
C ARG A 257 -13.05 -6.58 -18.68
N ASN A 258 -13.79 -5.96 -19.59
CA ASN A 258 -13.41 -4.73 -20.30
C ASN A 258 -14.24 -3.52 -19.89
N ASP A 259 -15.05 -3.68 -18.86
CA ASP A 259 -16.02 -2.72 -18.33
C ASP A 259 -15.78 -2.41 -16.83
N VAL A 260 -14.68 -2.90 -16.26
CA VAL A 260 -14.29 -2.71 -14.85
C VAL A 260 -12.89 -2.14 -14.79
N LEU A 261 -12.66 -1.10 -13.97
CA LEU A 261 -11.36 -0.52 -13.76
C LEU A 261 -10.71 -1.05 -12.49
N VAL A 262 -9.70 -1.91 -12.63
CA VAL A 262 -8.88 -2.38 -11.52
C VAL A 262 -7.58 -1.59 -11.50
N ILE A 263 -7.23 -1.01 -10.34
CA ILE A 263 -5.97 -0.27 -10.14
C ILE A 263 -5.16 -0.88 -8.99
N ASP A 264 -3.84 -0.82 -9.13
CA ASP A 264 -2.91 -1.09 -8.03
C ASP A 264 -2.87 0.13 -7.10
N GLY A 265 -3.25 -0.06 -5.82
CA GLY A 265 -3.14 1.00 -4.83
C GLY A 265 -1.72 1.21 -4.34
N GLY A 266 -1.39 2.45 -3.98
CA GLY A 266 -0.16 2.78 -3.27
C GLY A 266 1.10 2.91 -4.14
N VAL A 267 0.99 3.14 -5.44
CA VAL A 267 2.15 3.47 -6.29
C VAL A 267 2.29 4.98 -6.41
N ILE A 268 3.46 5.49 -6.08
CA ILE A 268 3.76 6.91 -5.94
C ILE A 268 4.93 7.30 -6.84
N ARG A 269 4.80 8.44 -7.50
CA ARG A 269 5.91 9.12 -8.17
C ARG A 269 6.67 9.95 -7.16
N VAL A 270 7.96 9.68 -7.01
CA VAL A 270 8.87 10.38 -6.09
C VAL A 270 9.43 11.63 -6.79
N PRO A 271 9.44 12.80 -6.14
CA PRO A 271 9.95 14.04 -6.72
C PRO A 271 11.47 14.04 -6.83
N GLY A 272 11.98 14.73 -7.85
CA GLY A 272 13.40 14.87 -8.19
C GLY A 272 13.65 14.52 -9.66
N GLU A 273 14.62 15.20 -10.28
CA GLU A 273 14.96 14.93 -11.70
C GLU A 273 15.77 13.63 -11.86
N ASN A 274 16.66 13.35 -10.90
CA ASN A 274 17.65 12.28 -10.97
C ASN A 274 17.44 11.22 -9.89
N VAL A 275 16.18 10.90 -9.56
CA VAL A 275 15.89 9.88 -8.55
C VAL A 275 16.39 8.52 -9.04
N ASP A 276 17.33 7.95 -8.28
CA ASP A 276 17.87 6.62 -8.52
C ASP A 276 17.74 5.78 -7.25
N PHE A 277 17.05 4.65 -7.35
CA PHE A 277 16.92 3.68 -6.26
C PHE A 277 18.09 2.68 -6.19
N GLY A 278 19.04 2.77 -7.12
CA GLY A 278 20.25 1.94 -7.15
C GLY A 278 20.02 0.49 -7.58
N PHE A 279 18.78 0.04 -7.76
CA PHE A 279 18.45 -1.24 -8.40
C PHE A 279 16.96 -1.27 -8.83
N ASN A 280 16.65 -2.19 -9.76
CA ASN A 280 15.27 -2.40 -10.19
C ASN A 280 14.52 -3.33 -9.24
N PHE A 281 13.61 -2.79 -8.45
CA PHE A 281 12.75 -3.55 -7.54
C PHE A 281 11.30 -3.72 -8.06
N GLY A 282 11.12 -3.55 -9.39
CA GLY A 282 9.85 -3.87 -10.07
C GLY A 282 9.01 -2.66 -10.44
N PHE A 283 9.49 -1.44 -10.17
CA PHE A 283 8.79 -0.21 -10.55
C PHE A 283 9.53 0.53 -11.67
N PRO A 284 8.82 1.36 -12.45
CA PRO A 284 9.46 2.30 -13.37
C PRO A 284 10.37 3.27 -12.63
N PRO A 285 11.30 3.94 -13.33
CA PRO A 285 12.12 5.00 -12.73
C PRO A 285 11.27 6.03 -11.99
N LYS A 286 11.75 6.50 -10.83
CA LYS A 286 11.11 7.47 -9.96
C LYS A 286 9.78 7.01 -9.31
N HIS A 287 9.44 5.73 -9.38
CA HIS A 287 8.23 5.19 -8.77
C HIS A 287 8.57 4.27 -7.60
N ALA A 288 7.78 4.37 -6.54
CA ALA A 288 7.93 3.56 -5.35
C ALA A 288 6.57 3.25 -4.71
N GLU A 289 6.55 2.29 -3.79
CA GLU A 289 5.37 2.08 -2.95
C GLU A 289 5.19 3.21 -1.95
N ALA A 290 3.93 3.49 -1.60
CA ALA A 290 3.56 4.55 -0.66
C ALA A 290 4.25 4.42 0.72
N CYS A 291 4.54 3.19 1.17
CA CYS A 291 5.25 2.99 2.43
C CYS A 291 6.72 3.46 2.35
N ILE A 292 7.37 3.32 1.20
CA ILE A 292 8.69 3.90 0.96
C ILE A 292 8.57 5.43 0.91
N ALA A 293 7.58 5.93 0.18
CA ALA A 293 7.33 7.36 0.05
C ALA A 293 7.05 8.03 1.41
N GLU A 294 6.29 7.40 2.33
CA GLU A 294 6.08 7.92 3.70
C GLU A 294 7.42 8.13 4.42
N THR A 295 8.33 7.16 4.35
CA THR A 295 9.65 7.28 4.99
C THR A 295 10.46 8.45 4.40
N ILE A 296 10.41 8.62 3.08
CA ILE A 296 11.08 9.74 2.39
C ILE A 296 10.46 11.07 2.78
N ILE A 297 9.13 11.17 2.81
CA ILE A 297 8.39 12.39 3.20
C ILE A 297 8.78 12.82 4.62
N LEU A 298 8.79 11.87 5.55
CA LEU A 298 9.18 12.14 6.94
C LEU A 298 10.64 12.61 7.04
N ALA A 299 11.55 12.04 6.24
CA ALA A 299 12.93 12.52 6.16
C ALA A 299 12.99 13.96 5.63
N LEU A 300 12.33 14.26 4.50
CA LEU A 300 12.27 15.60 3.91
C LEU A 300 11.68 16.66 4.85
N GLU A 301 10.71 16.27 5.70
CA GLU A 301 10.11 17.12 6.73
C GLU A 301 10.93 17.20 8.01
N ARG A 302 12.02 16.42 8.12
CA ARG A 302 12.83 16.29 9.35
C ARG A 302 12.00 15.82 10.55
N ARG A 303 10.96 15.02 10.28
CA ARG A 303 10.10 14.41 11.29
C ARG A 303 10.62 13.03 11.67
N PHE A 304 11.61 13.04 12.54
CA PHE A 304 12.28 11.83 13.01
C PHE A 304 11.54 11.27 14.22
N GLU A 305 10.39 10.68 13.96
CA GLU A 305 9.49 10.08 14.95
C GLU A 305 8.88 8.77 14.46
N CYS A 306 8.40 7.95 15.36
CA CYS A 306 7.61 6.75 15.03
C CYS A 306 6.21 7.16 14.57
N PHE A 307 6.09 7.55 13.29
CA PHE A 307 4.87 8.16 12.75
C PHE A 307 3.72 7.16 12.62
N THR A 308 3.95 6.03 11.95
CA THR A 308 2.94 4.97 11.82
C THR A 308 3.49 3.68 12.42
N LEU A 309 2.94 3.24 13.54
CA LEU A 309 3.27 1.96 14.19
C LEU A 309 2.01 1.26 14.71
N GLY A 310 2.08 -0.06 14.86
CA GLY A 310 1.00 -0.84 15.43
C GLY A 310 -0.21 -0.99 14.51
N SER A 311 -1.37 -1.20 15.11
CA SER A 311 -2.62 -1.49 14.39
C SER A 311 -3.58 -0.31 14.30
N ASP A 312 -3.37 0.72 15.08
CA ASP A 312 -4.27 1.88 15.13
C ASP A 312 -3.67 3.04 14.35
N ILE A 313 -4.29 3.35 13.20
CA ILE A 313 -3.95 4.48 12.35
C ILE A 313 -5.06 5.51 12.49
N ARG A 314 -4.69 6.71 12.89
CA ARG A 314 -5.65 7.82 13.04
C ARG A 314 -5.90 8.50 11.70
N VAL A 315 -7.11 9.00 11.53
CA VAL A 315 -7.51 9.74 10.32
C VAL A 315 -6.58 10.94 10.10
N GLU A 316 -6.26 11.68 11.17
CA GLU A 316 -5.39 12.86 11.13
C GLU A 316 -3.97 12.53 10.64
N GLN A 317 -3.45 11.33 10.95
CA GLN A 317 -2.14 10.90 10.44
C GLN A 317 -2.19 10.67 8.92
N VAL A 318 -3.28 10.12 8.40
CA VAL A 318 -3.47 9.92 6.96
C VAL A 318 -3.62 11.26 6.25
N GLU A 319 -4.42 12.16 6.80
CA GLU A 319 -4.63 13.51 6.27
C GLU A 319 -3.30 14.29 6.27
N GLU A 320 -2.55 14.24 7.37
CA GLU A 320 -1.28 14.95 7.51
C GLU A 320 -0.22 14.43 6.52
N ILE A 321 0.03 13.13 6.46
CA ILE A 321 1.05 12.59 5.56
C ILE A 321 0.68 12.84 4.09
N THR A 322 -0.61 12.82 3.75
CA THR A 322 -1.09 13.13 2.40
C THR A 322 -0.85 14.61 2.05
N ARG A 323 -1.11 15.52 2.99
CA ARG A 323 -0.79 16.94 2.83
C ARG A 323 0.71 17.19 2.67
N LEU A 324 1.54 16.50 3.46
CA LEU A 324 3.00 16.57 3.35
C LEU A 324 3.50 16.00 2.02
N ALA A 325 2.93 14.89 1.56
CA ALA A 325 3.22 14.32 0.25
C ALA A 325 3.00 15.36 -0.86
N HIS A 326 1.83 16.00 -0.86
CA HIS A 326 1.51 17.06 -1.83
C HIS A 326 2.47 18.25 -1.73
N LYS A 327 2.80 18.71 -0.50
CA LYS A 327 3.77 19.78 -0.24
C LYS A 327 5.12 19.49 -0.90
N HIS A 328 5.61 18.25 -0.77
CA HIS A 328 6.90 17.85 -1.32
C HIS A 328 6.86 17.45 -2.82
N GLY A 329 5.68 17.32 -3.42
CA GLY A 329 5.54 16.99 -4.83
C GLY A 329 5.48 15.49 -5.13
N PHE A 330 5.10 14.69 -4.14
CA PHE A 330 4.73 13.29 -4.38
C PHE A 330 3.35 13.21 -5.00
N GLU A 331 3.18 12.35 -5.97
CA GLU A 331 1.94 12.19 -6.74
C GLU A 331 1.58 10.71 -6.86
N VAL A 332 0.28 10.40 -6.81
CA VAL A 332 -0.19 9.07 -7.22
C VAL A 332 0.22 8.84 -8.68
N ALA A 333 0.87 7.73 -8.96
CA ALA A 333 1.60 7.47 -10.20
C ALA A 333 0.70 7.07 -11.38
N GLY A 334 -0.46 7.74 -11.55
CA GLY A 334 -1.47 7.36 -12.54
C GLY A 334 -2.08 6.00 -12.20
N PHE A 335 -2.88 5.45 -13.12
CA PHE A 335 -3.45 4.14 -12.91
C PHE A 335 -2.51 3.05 -13.40
N ARG A 336 -2.33 2.06 -12.56
CA ARG A 336 -1.54 0.86 -12.87
C ARG A 336 -2.36 -0.37 -12.53
N ARG A 337 -2.09 -1.46 -13.23
CA ARG A 337 -2.73 -2.75 -13.00
C ARG A 337 -1.73 -3.86 -13.29
N PHE A 338 -1.54 -4.77 -12.34
CA PHE A 338 -0.57 -5.85 -12.45
C PHE A 338 0.82 -5.35 -12.90
N GLU A 339 1.29 -4.26 -12.27
CA GLU A 339 2.60 -3.62 -12.52
C GLU A 339 2.71 -2.90 -13.89
N ARG A 340 1.62 -2.84 -14.69
CA ARG A 340 1.57 -2.13 -15.97
C ARG A 340 0.77 -0.84 -15.86
N ALA A 341 1.22 0.21 -16.53
CA ALA A 341 0.45 1.44 -16.64
C ALA A 341 -0.83 1.20 -17.45
N ILE A 342 -1.91 1.85 -17.05
CA ILE A 342 -3.17 1.90 -17.79
C ILE A 342 -3.22 3.26 -18.48
N PRO A 343 -3.14 3.30 -19.84
CA PRO A 343 -3.25 4.55 -20.57
C PRO A 343 -4.64 5.20 -20.42
N ASP A 344 -4.71 6.52 -20.57
CA ASP A 344 -5.98 7.25 -20.47
C ASP A 344 -7.03 6.76 -21.47
N GLU A 345 -6.61 6.43 -22.71
CA GLU A 345 -7.49 5.88 -23.74
C GLU A 345 -8.10 4.52 -23.33
N GLU A 346 -7.36 3.73 -22.55
CA GLU A 346 -7.89 2.47 -22.01
C GLU A 346 -8.92 2.73 -20.92
N VAL A 347 -8.71 3.69 -20.04
CA VAL A 347 -9.69 4.09 -19.02
C VAL A 347 -10.97 4.58 -19.68
N GLU A 348 -10.86 5.42 -20.69
CA GLU A 348 -12.02 5.90 -21.46
C GLU A 348 -12.79 4.77 -22.16
N ARG A 349 -12.06 3.79 -22.71
CA ARG A 349 -12.68 2.62 -23.33
C ARG A 349 -13.44 1.79 -22.29
N ILE A 350 -12.85 1.54 -21.12
CA ILE A 350 -13.50 0.81 -20.02
C ILE A 350 -14.77 1.56 -19.57
N ARG A 351 -14.70 2.87 -19.39
CA ARG A 351 -15.84 3.71 -19.02
C ARG A 351 -16.99 3.62 -20.03
N ARG A 352 -16.67 3.71 -21.33
CA ARG A 352 -17.68 3.57 -22.40
C ARG A 352 -18.32 2.18 -22.43
N ASN A 353 -17.53 1.14 -22.27
CA ASN A 353 -18.02 -0.24 -22.20
C ASN A 353 -18.95 -0.47 -21.00
N ALA A 354 -18.73 0.28 -19.91
CA ALA A 354 -19.60 0.29 -18.74
C ALA A 354 -20.88 1.14 -18.90
N GLY A 355 -21.10 1.73 -20.08
CA GLY A 355 -22.27 2.57 -20.35
C GLY A 355 -22.21 3.96 -19.69
N ARG A 356 -21.04 4.44 -19.28
CA ARG A 356 -20.87 5.74 -18.62
C ARG A 356 -20.26 6.76 -19.60
N PRO A 357 -21.01 7.81 -20.04
CA PRO A 357 -20.57 8.70 -21.13
C PRO A 357 -19.49 9.69 -20.71
N HIS A 358 -19.52 10.18 -19.48
CA HIS A 358 -18.66 11.27 -19.01
C HIS A 358 -17.93 10.93 -17.72
N GLU A 359 -16.75 11.52 -17.52
CA GLU A 359 -16.08 11.60 -16.23
C GLU A 359 -16.72 12.70 -15.36
N VAL A 360 -16.47 12.64 -14.05
CA VAL A 360 -16.89 13.64 -13.07
C VAL A 360 -15.68 14.18 -12.32
N GLU A 361 -15.84 15.30 -11.62
CA GLU A 361 -14.77 15.82 -10.77
C GLU A 361 -14.57 14.92 -9.54
N PRO A 362 -13.32 14.57 -9.19
CA PRO A 362 -13.05 13.82 -7.97
C PRO A 362 -13.32 14.70 -6.75
N PRO A 363 -13.90 14.15 -5.66
CA PRO A 363 -14.03 14.89 -4.42
C PRO A 363 -12.65 15.20 -3.83
N MET A 364 -12.53 16.35 -3.17
CA MET A 364 -11.34 16.68 -2.40
C MET A 364 -11.25 15.76 -1.18
N LEU A 365 -10.23 14.90 -1.13
CA LEU A 365 -10.02 13.98 -0.01
C LEU A 365 -9.61 14.71 1.27
N ILE A 366 -8.90 15.81 1.14
CA ILE A 366 -8.35 16.63 2.24
C ILE A 366 -8.63 18.10 1.93
N LYS A 367 -9.24 18.78 2.88
CA LYS A 367 -9.47 20.24 2.82
C LYS A 367 -8.22 21.01 3.27
#